data_24ea6bbdd871923bdf6e85ece4d4270d
#
_entry.id   24ea6bbdd871923bdf6e85ece4d4270d
#
_cell.length_a   1.000
_cell.length_b   1.000
_cell.length_c   1.000
_cell.angle_alpha   90.00
_cell.angle_beta   90.00
_cell.angle_gamma   90.00
#
_symmetry.space_group_name_H-M   'P 1'
#
loop_
_entity.id
_entity.type
_entity.pdbx_description
1 polymer ?
#
loop_
_entity_poly.entity_id
_entity_poly.type
_entity_poly.pdbx_seq_one_letter_code
_entity_poly.pdbx_strand_id
1 'polypeptide(L)'
;MGKLREHFMKATEVKLSYKNRLRIEDRPTVTNSFDAYELFLTGWDNDKIELQEQFKIMLLDNSNSCLGIVEIASGGIDYCVVDVKLLFASALKARATGLILAHNHPTGSLRFSEQDKKLTEKLVEIGKFLDLPVLDHLIISCDGYRSYSDVETMPTPKLKL
;
A
#
# COMPACT_ATOMS: atom_id res chain seq x y z
N MET A 1 -39.21 -26.08 -10.43
CA MET A 1 -38.89 -24.95 -9.50
C MET A 1 -38.01 -25.34 -8.30
N GLY A 2 -38.00 -26.60 -7.83
CA GLY A 2 -37.22 -27.00 -6.66
C GLY A 2 -35.69 -26.96 -6.81
N LYS A 3 -35.15 -27.46 -7.91
CA LYS A 3 -33.67 -27.54 -8.12
C LYS A 3 -32.95 -26.20 -8.22
N LEU A 4 -33.59 -25.17 -8.76
CA LEU A 4 -32.99 -23.80 -8.81
C LEU A 4 -32.93 -23.16 -7.42
N ARG A 5 -33.94 -23.37 -6.56
CA ARG A 5 -33.94 -22.90 -5.17
C ARG A 5 -32.85 -23.58 -4.32
N GLU A 6 -32.65 -24.90 -4.50
CA GLU A 6 -31.58 -25.61 -3.79
C GLU A 6 -30.16 -25.14 -4.19
N HIS A 7 -29.98 -24.72 -5.45
CA HIS A 7 -28.70 -24.13 -5.89
C HIS A 7 -28.46 -22.72 -5.32
N PHE A 8 -29.51 -21.90 -5.22
CA PHE A 8 -29.42 -20.58 -4.58
C PHE A 8 -29.12 -20.67 -3.08
N MET A 9 -29.54 -21.70 -2.40
CA MET A 9 -29.25 -21.95 -0.97
C MET A 9 -27.77 -22.32 -0.71
N LYS A 10 -26.98 -22.59 -1.75
CA LYS A 10 -25.53 -22.87 -1.67
C LYS A 10 -24.64 -21.64 -1.96
N ALA A 11 -25.24 -20.52 -2.33
CA ALA A 11 -24.48 -19.27 -2.49
C ALA A 11 -24.10 -18.72 -1.12
N THR A 12 -22.80 -18.45 -0.93
CA THR A 12 -22.31 -17.86 0.31
C THR A 12 -22.51 -16.35 0.30
N GLU A 13 -23.11 -15.81 1.36
CA GLU A 13 -23.17 -14.37 1.59
C GLU A 13 -21.77 -13.84 1.90
N VAL A 14 -21.33 -12.81 1.18
CA VAL A 14 -20.08 -12.09 1.47
C VAL A 14 -20.39 -10.89 2.33
N LYS A 15 -19.81 -10.86 3.54
CA LYS A 15 -19.97 -9.76 4.48
C LYS A 15 -18.69 -8.93 4.53
N LEU A 16 -18.82 -7.61 4.39
CA LEU A 16 -17.74 -6.67 4.63
C LEU A 16 -17.76 -6.25 6.10
N SER A 17 -16.64 -6.39 6.78
CA SER A 17 -16.45 -5.91 8.14
C SER A 17 -15.05 -5.37 8.32
N TYR A 18 -14.92 -4.30 9.10
CA TYR A 18 -13.65 -3.71 9.46
C TYR A 18 -13.70 -3.26 10.93
N LYS A 19 -12.64 -3.57 11.67
CA LYS A 19 -12.45 -3.12 13.04
C LYS A 19 -10.98 -2.77 13.24
N ASN A 20 -10.68 -1.51 13.53
CA ASN A 20 -9.35 -1.11 13.97
C ASN A 20 -9.19 -1.45 15.47
N ARG A 21 -7.99 -1.87 15.88
CA ARG A 21 -7.67 -2.19 17.27
C ARG A 21 -7.31 -0.95 18.08
N LEU A 22 -6.80 0.10 17.40
CA LEU A 22 -6.46 1.36 18.04
C LEU A 22 -7.69 2.28 18.10
N ARG A 23 -7.82 3.01 19.20
CA ARG A 23 -8.77 4.13 19.29
C ARG A 23 -8.36 5.22 18.30
N ILE A 24 -9.31 6.03 17.87
CA ILE A 24 -9.07 7.08 16.85
C ILE A 24 -7.97 8.03 17.33
N GLU A 25 -8.00 8.43 18.59
CA GLU A 25 -7.05 9.33 19.23
C GLU A 25 -5.62 8.76 19.37
N ASP A 26 -5.47 7.42 19.34
CA ASP A 26 -4.19 6.74 19.49
C ASP A 26 -3.53 6.41 18.13
N ARG A 27 -4.18 6.74 17.01
CA ARG A 27 -3.64 6.44 15.67
C ARG A 27 -2.56 7.43 15.29
N PRO A 28 -1.39 6.95 14.82
CA PRO A 28 -0.36 7.84 14.31
C PRO A 28 -0.87 8.67 13.13
N THR A 29 -0.52 9.94 13.09
CA THR A 29 -0.82 10.83 11.97
C THR A 29 0.43 11.05 11.13
N VAL A 30 0.28 10.99 9.81
CA VAL A 30 1.35 11.17 8.84
C VAL A 30 1.21 12.55 8.21
N THR A 31 2.19 13.42 8.43
CA THR A 31 2.18 14.79 7.93
C THR A 31 3.21 15.05 6.83
N ASN A 32 4.20 14.17 6.71
CA ASN A 32 5.29 14.25 5.75
C ASN A 32 5.87 12.86 5.46
N SER A 33 6.81 12.78 4.51
CA SER A 33 7.47 11.53 4.11
C SER A 33 8.29 10.88 5.23
N PHE A 34 8.87 11.68 6.14
CA PHE A 34 9.63 11.18 7.26
C PHE A 34 8.76 10.45 8.28
N ASP A 35 7.58 10.99 8.61
CA ASP A 35 6.60 10.31 9.48
C ASP A 35 6.21 8.94 8.90
N ALA A 36 5.99 8.90 7.57
CA ALA A 36 5.67 7.66 6.87
C ALA A 36 6.82 6.65 6.94
N TYR A 37 8.05 7.11 6.73
CA TYR A 37 9.25 6.27 6.84
C TYR A 37 9.39 5.66 8.24
N GLU A 38 9.31 6.47 9.29
CA GLU A 38 9.41 5.98 10.66
C GLU A 38 8.33 4.95 10.98
N LEU A 39 7.08 5.20 10.58
CA LEU A 39 6.00 4.25 10.78
C LEU A 39 6.21 2.94 10.02
N PHE A 40 6.70 2.99 8.78
CA PHE A 40 7.03 1.78 8.04
C PHE A 40 8.13 0.97 8.73
N LEU A 41 9.18 1.63 9.24
CA LEU A 41 10.27 0.96 9.94
C LEU A 41 9.79 0.21 11.19
N THR A 42 8.83 0.74 11.93
CA THR A 42 8.29 0.05 13.11
C THR A 42 7.66 -1.31 12.79
N GLY A 43 7.17 -1.48 11.57
CA GLY A 43 6.57 -2.72 11.08
C GLY A 43 7.43 -3.47 10.05
N TRP A 44 8.66 -3.02 9.79
CA TRP A 44 9.58 -3.73 8.89
C TRP A 44 10.37 -4.79 9.66
N ASP A 45 10.54 -5.94 9.05
CA ASP A 45 11.37 -7.02 9.60
C ASP A 45 12.84 -6.68 9.32
N ASN A 46 13.59 -6.30 10.36
CA ASN A 46 14.98 -5.91 10.25
C ASN A 46 15.89 -7.06 9.75
N ASP A 47 15.49 -8.32 9.96
CA ASP A 47 16.23 -9.47 9.47
C ASP A 47 16.03 -9.70 7.97
N LYS A 48 15.05 -9.00 7.36
CA LYS A 48 14.70 -9.15 5.95
C LYS A 48 14.99 -7.93 5.09
N ILE A 49 15.17 -6.76 5.67
CA ILE A 49 15.32 -5.50 4.92
C ILE A 49 16.53 -5.52 3.97
N GLU A 50 17.61 -6.22 4.35
CA GLU A 50 18.80 -6.42 3.52
C GLU A 50 18.85 -7.81 2.85
N LEU A 51 17.83 -8.66 3.07
CA LEU A 51 17.80 -10.03 2.55
C LEU A 51 16.95 -10.17 1.30
N GLN A 52 15.76 -9.59 1.31
CA GLN A 52 14.77 -9.77 0.25
C GLN A 52 13.93 -8.50 0.05
N GLU A 53 13.46 -8.32 -1.17
CA GLU A 53 12.59 -7.21 -1.51
C GLU A 53 11.18 -7.44 -0.96
N GLN A 54 10.64 -6.47 -0.25
CA GLN A 54 9.29 -6.49 0.29
C GLN A 54 8.54 -5.24 -0.18
N PHE A 55 7.26 -5.39 -0.46
CA PHE A 55 6.38 -4.28 -0.81
C PHE A 55 5.24 -4.16 0.21
N LYS A 56 5.10 -3.00 0.79
CA LYS A 56 4.10 -2.68 1.81
C LYS A 56 3.29 -1.45 1.42
N ILE A 57 2.10 -1.34 1.96
CA ILE A 57 1.26 -0.14 1.83
C ILE A 57 0.85 0.35 3.21
N MET A 58 0.81 1.65 3.37
CA MET A 58 0.20 2.32 4.51
C MET A 58 -1.17 2.85 4.10
N LEU A 59 -2.16 2.59 4.93
CA LEU A 59 -3.55 2.95 4.72
C LEU A 59 -3.88 4.15 5.58
N LEU A 60 -4.34 5.23 4.96
CA LEU A 60 -4.67 6.48 5.64
C LEU A 60 -6.15 6.79 5.56
N ASP A 61 -6.68 7.44 6.57
CA ASP A 61 -8.01 8.08 6.52
C ASP A 61 -7.93 9.55 6.07
N ASN A 62 -9.06 10.24 5.99
CA ASN A 62 -9.14 11.64 5.56
C ASN A 62 -8.36 12.63 6.45
N SER A 63 -7.99 12.22 7.65
CA SER A 63 -7.19 13.02 8.58
C SER A 63 -5.71 12.65 8.53
N ASN A 64 -5.30 11.87 7.53
CA ASN A 64 -3.97 11.28 7.41
C ASN A 64 -3.58 10.41 8.62
N SER A 65 -4.56 9.89 9.35
CA SER A 65 -4.32 8.94 10.43
C SER A 65 -4.08 7.56 9.85
N CYS A 66 -3.03 6.88 10.31
CA CYS A 66 -2.69 5.54 9.86
C CYS A 66 -3.71 4.52 10.37
N LEU A 67 -4.42 3.89 9.44
CA LEU A 67 -5.35 2.80 9.72
C LEU A 67 -4.63 1.46 9.87
N GLY A 68 -3.44 1.33 9.30
CA GLY A 68 -2.61 0.14 9.34
C GLY A 68 -1.62 0.07 8.19
N ILE A 69 -0.68 -0.87 8.30
CA ILE A 69 0.30 -1.21 7.27
C ILE A 69 0.03 -2.65 6.84
N VAL A 70 0.07 -2.89 5.54
CA VAL A 70 -0.15 -4.22 4.95
C VAL A 70 1.06 -4.60 4.11
N GLU A 71 1.64 -5.76 4.37
CA GLU A 71 2.59 -6.38 3.47
C GLU A 71 1.82 -7.00 2.30
N ILE A 72 2.11 -6.53 1.10
CA ILE A 72 1.43 -6.97 -0.13
C ILE A 72 2.23 -8.08 -0.81
N ALA A 73 3.56 -7.97 -0.77
CA ALA A 73 4.43 -8.94 -1.39
C ALA A 73 5.76 -9.04 -0.66
N SER A 74 6.33 -10.23 -0.65
CA SER A 74 7.67 -10.54 -0.20
C SER A 74 8.32 -11.36 -1.33
N GLY A 75 9.31 -10.76 -1.96
CA GLY A 75 9.92 -11.29 -3.19
C GLY A 75 11.25 -11.98 -2.97
N GLY A 76 12.07 -11.97 -4.03
CA GLY A 76 13.45 -12.44 -4.02
C GLY A 76 14.44 -11.36 -3.61
N ILE A 77 15.70 -11.57 -3.99
CA ILE A 77 16.82 -10.66 -3.66
C ILE A 77 16.70 -9.34 -4.43
N ASP A 78 16.21 -9.38 -5.67
CA ASP A 78 16.25 -8.27 -6.61
C ASP A 78 14.91 -8.00 -7.33
N TYR A 79 13.84 -8.68 -6.93
CA TYR A 79 12.50 -8.41 -7.49
C TYR A 79 11.37 -8.78 -6.54
N CYS A 80 10.26 -8.07 -6.67
CA CYS A 80 9.02 -8.32 -5.95
C CYS A 80 7.82 -8.13 -6.88
N VAL A 81 6.93 -9.13 -6.94
CA VAL A 81 5.71 -9.06 -7.75
C VAL A 81 4.55 -8.58 -6.91
N VAL A 82 4.04 -7.39 -7.20
CA VAL A 82 2.93 -6.78 -6.48
C VAL A 82 1.60 -7.23 -7.08
N ASP A 83 0.78 -7.91 -6.28
CA ASP A 83 -0.60 -8.19 -6.63
C ASP A 83 -1.48 -6.96 -6.40
N VAL A 84 -1.81 -6.26 -7.49
CA VAL A 84 -2.61 -5.04 -7.49
C VAL A 84 -4.01 -5.25 -6.94
N LYS A 85 -4.63 -6.43 -7.16
CA LYS A 85 -5.97 -6.73 -6.64
C LYS A 85 -5.94 -6.87 -5.12
N LEU A 86 -4.93 -7.57 -4.59
CA LEU A 86 -4.75 -7.73 -3.16
C LEU A 86 -4.48 -6.38 -2.49
N LEU A 87 -3.68 -5.53 -3.13
CA LEU A 87 -3.38 -4.18 -2.66
C LEU A 87 -4.67 -3.36 -2.48
N PHE A 88 -5.45 -3.19 -3.53
CA PHE A 88 -6.67 -2.39 -3.46
C PHE A 88 -7.78 -3.05 -2.65
N ALA A 89 -7.90 -4.38 -2.67
CA ALA A 89 -8.83 -5.09 -1.80
C ALA A 89 -8.56 -4.83 -0.32
N SER A 90 -7.27 -4.80 0.09
CA SER A 90 -6.86 -4.49 1.45
C SER A 90 -7.23 -3.05 1.84
N ALA A 91 -6.97 -2.10 0.94
CA ALA A 91 -7.25 -0.69 1.16
C ALA A 91 -8.75 -0.40 1.26
N LEU A 92 -9.55 -0.93 0.33
CA LEU A 92 -11.00 -0.77 0.33
C LEU A 92 -11.64 -1.44 1.55
N LYS A 93 -11.18 -2.64 1.93
CA LYS A 93 -11.66 -3.31 3.13
C LYS A 93 -11.41 -2.51 4.40
N ALA A 94 -10.26 -1.85 4.49
CA ALA A 94 -9.90 -0.98 5.61
C ALA A 94 -10.53 0.42 5.53
N ARG A 95 -11.36 0.69 4.51
CA ARG A 95 -11.95 2.02 4.24
C ARG A 95 -10.90 3.14 4.18
N ALA A 96 -9.73 2.86 3.64
CA ALA A 96 -8.71 3.87 3.42
C ALA A 96 -9.21 4.93 2.43
N THR A 97 -8.74 6.16 2.59
CA THR A 97 -9.01 7.30 1.69
C THR A 97 -7.74 7.83 1.04
N GLY A 98 -6.59 7.28 1.41
CA GLY A 98 -5.29 7.55 0.81
C GLY A 98 -4.31 6.40 1.07
N LEU A 99 -3.31 6.29 0.21
CA LEU A 99 -2.28 5.25 0.27
C LEU A 99 -0.89 5.87 0.22
N ILE A 100 0.04 5.30 1.00
CA ILE A 100 1.48 5.48 0.78
C ILE A 100 2.06 4.10 0.50
N LEU A 101 2.86 4.01 -0.56
CA LEU A 101 3.56 2.79 -0.96
C LEU A 101 4.95 2.78 -0.36
N ALA A 102 5.48 1.61 -0.07
CA ALA A 102 6.88 1.44 0.32
C ALA A 102 7.43 0.11 -0.15
N HIS A 103 8.70 0.10 -0.57
CA HIS A 103 9.49 -1.10 -0.79
C HIS A 103 10.93 -0.87 -0.36
N ASN A 104 11.65 -1.94 -0.12
CA ASN A 104 13.08 -1.89 0.14
C ASN A 104 13.85 -2.50 -1.02
N HIS A 105 15.07 -2.02 -1.21
CA HIS A 105 16.07 -2.72 -2.02
C HIS A 105 17.09 -3.37 -1.06
N PRO A 106 17.30 -4.69 -1.10
CA PRO A 106 18.28 -5.38 -0.23
C PRO A 106 19.71 -4.84 -0.35
N THR A 107 20.04 -4.24 -1.50
CA THR A 107 21.32 -3.56 -1.73
C THR A 107 21.48 -2.24 -1.01
N GLY A 108 20.45 -1.72 -0.35
CA GLY A 108 20.42 -0.40 0.26
C GLY A 108 20.29 0.77 -0.73
N SER A 109 20.15 0.49 -2.04
CA SER A 109 19.96 1.53 -3.06
C SER A 109 18.65 2.28 -2.86
N LEU A 110 18.71 3.60 -2.81
CA LEU A 110 17.53 4.48 -2.71
C LEU A 110 17.10 5.06 -4.09
N ARG A 111 17.47 4.40 -5.19
CA ARG A 111 17.12 4.86 -6.55
C ARG A 111 15.92 4.09 -7.08
N PHE A 112 14.88 4.81 -7.48
CA PHE A 112 13.74 4.22 -8.19
C PHE A 112 14.19 3.64 -9.53
N SER A 113 13.90 2.36 -9.74
CA SER A 113 14.08 1.70 -11.03
C SER A 113 12.95 2.12 -12.00
N GLU A 114 13.13 1.84 -13.29
CA GLU A 114 12.08 2.02 -14.28
C GLU A 114 10.85 1.13 -14.01
N GLN A 115 11.05 0.00 -13.35
CA GLN A 115 9.95 -0.88 -12.95
C GLN A 115 9.15 -0.27 -11.79
N ASP A 116 9.82 0.32 -10.80
CA ASP A 116 9.17 1.02 -9.69
C ASP A 116 8.33 2.19 -10.20
N LYS A 117 8.87 2.97 -11.13
CA LYS A 117 8.15 4.11 -11.75
C LYS A 117 6.90 3.65 -12.48
N LYS A 118 7.01 2.61 -13.31
CA LYS A 118 5.85 2.03 -14.03
C LYS A 118 4.79 1.46 -13.09
N LEU A 119 5.23 0.80 -12.01
CA LEU A 119 4.30 0.30 -10.98
C LEU A 119 3.59 1.46 -10.30
N THR A 120 4.33 2.50 -9.90
CA THR A 120 3.78 3.71 -9.29
C THR A 120 2.75 4.37 -10.20
N GLU A 121 3.07 4.58 -11.48
CA GLU A 121 2.13 5.12 -12.47
C GLU A 121 0.84 4.30 -12.55
N LYS A 122 0.97 2.99 -12.64
CA LYS A 122 -0.17 2.07 -12.71
C LYS A 122 -1.05 2.16 -11.46
N LEU A 123 -0.45 2.19 -10.27
CA LEU A 123 -1.18 2.26 -9.02
C LEU A 123 -1.87 3.61 -8.83
N VAL A 124 -1.25 4.71 -9.25
CA VAL A 124 -1.85 6.05 -9.28
C VAL A 124 -3.08 6.09 -10.19
N GLU A 125 -2.99 5.50 -11.38
CA GLU A 125 -4.14 5.43 -12.31
C GLU A 125 -5.32 4.66 -11.71
N ILE A 126 -5.07 3.49 -11.14
CA ILE A 126 -6.11 2.67 -10.51
C ILE A 126 -6.69 3.37 -9.28
N GLY A 127 -5.82 3.95 -8.45
CA GLY A 127 -6.23 4.69 -7.26
C GLY A 127 -7.18 5.83 -7.59
N LYS A 128 -6.94 6.54 -8.68
CA LYS A 128 -7.86 7.60 -9.16
C LYS A 128 -9.26 7.06 -9.47
N PHE A 129 -9.36 5.90 -10.12
CA PHE A 129 -10.65 5.27 -10.41
C PHE A 129 -11.46 4.91 -9.17
N LEU A 130 -10.76 4.61 -8.08
CA LEU A 130 -11.35 4.15 -6.83
C LEU A 130 -11.54 5.29 -5.80
N ASP A 131 -11.28 6.56 -6.19
CA ASP A 131 -11.19 7.70 -5.28
C ASP A 131 -10.27 7.42 -4.07
N LEU A 132 -9.16 6.73 -4.35
CA LEU A 132 -8.18 6.27 -3.38
C LEU A 132 -6.77 6.66 -3.84
N PRO A 133 -6.40 7.95 -3.71
CA PRO A 133 -5.14 8.47 -4.23
C PRO A 133 -3.93 7.79 -3.59
N VAL A 134 -2.92 7.52 -4.41
CA VAL A 134 -1.57 7.20 -3.97
C VAL A 134 -0.84 8.51 -3.71
N LEU A 135 -0.54 8.78 -2.44
CA LEU A 135 0.02 10.05 -1.99
C LEU A 135 1.54 10.10 -2.15
N ASP A 136 2.21 8.98 -1.95
CA ASP A 136 3.67 8.87 -2.07
C ASP A 136 4.10 7.41 -2.32
N HIS A 137 5.36 7.24 -2.71
CA HIS A 137 6.03 5.96 -2.80
C HIS A 137 7.45 6.09 -2.22
N LEU A 138 7.77 5.34 -1.18
CA LEU A 138 9.06 5.37 -0.50
C LEU A 138 9.90 4.16 -0.88
N ILE A 139 11.21 4.38 -1.09
CA ILE A 139 12.22 3.33 -0.95
C ILE A 139 12.79 3.43 0.44
N ILE A 140 12.85 2.30 1.14
CA ILE A 140 13.27 2.21 2.55
C ILE A 140 14.56 1.39 2.67
N SER A 141 15.47 1.85 3.51
CA SER A 141 16.62 1.10 3.98
C SER A 141 16.81 1.29 5.48
N CYS A 142 17.73 0.55 6.08
CA CYS A 142 18.11 0.74 7.49
C CYS A 142 18.68 2.12 7.76
N ASP A 143 19.35 2.71 6.77
CA ASP A 143 20.12 3.96 6.94
C ASP A 143 19.37 5.21 6.42
N GLY A 144 18.17 5.02 5.86
CA GLY A 144 17.39 6.14 5.36
C GLY A 144 16.34 5.73 4.34
N TYR A 145 15.75 6.72 3.69
CA TYR A 145 14.69 6.53 2.72
C TYR A 145 14.77 7.53 1.58
N ARG A 146 14.02 7.28 0.54
CA ARG A 146 13.74 8.22 -0.53
C ARG A 146 12.26 8.25 -0.83
N SER A 147 11.67 9.44 -0.78
CA SER A 147 10.30 9.68 -1.18
C SER A 147 10.24 10.07 -2.65
N TYR A 148 9.28 9.49 -3.37
CA TYR A 148 9.02 9.86 -4.77
C TYR A 148 8.49 11.30 -4.87
N SER A 149 7.56 11.67 -3.99
CA SER A 149 6.95 12.99 -3.99
C SER A 149 7.92 14.13 -3.60
N ASP A 150 8.95 13.82 -2.81
CA ASP A 150 9.96 14.82 -2.41
C ASP A 150 10.97 15.13 -3.52
N VAL A 151 11.19 14.21 -4.45
CA VAL A 151 12.23 14.33 -5.47
C VAL A 151 11.71 14.42 -6.91
N GLU A 152 10.52 13.91 -7.14
CA GLU A 152 9.83 13.92 -8.44
C GLU A 152 8.36 14.27 -8.21
N THR A 153 7.69 14.79 -9.23
CA THR A 153 6.23 14.97 -9.17
C THR A 153 5.55 13.60 -9.30
N MET A 154 4.65 13.29 -8.39
CA MET A 154 3.84 12.07 -8.48
C MET A 154 3.19 11.95 -9.86
N PRO A 155 3.14 10.75 -10.46
CA PRO A 155 2.55 10.57 -11.77
C PRO A 155 1.12 11.10 -11.84
N THR A 156 0.82 11.82 -12.91
CA THR A 156 -0.54 12.29 -13.14
C THR A 156 -1.32 11.20 -13.89
N PRO A 157 -2.50 10.80 -13.41
CA PRO A 157 -3.31 9.82 -14.12
C PRO A 157 -3.58 10.22 -15.56
N LYS A 158 -3.32 9.33 -16.51
CA LYS A 158 -3.48 9.59 -17.96
C LYS A 158 -4.95 9.56 -18.41
N LEU A 159 -5.84 8.99 -17.60
CA LEU A 159 -7.25 8.89 -17.92
C LEU A 159 -7.96 10.24 -17.76
N LYS A 160 -8.34 10.80 -18.88
CA LYS A 160 -9.37 11.84 -18.91
C LYS A 160 -10.72 11.14 -18.79
N LEU A 161 -11.44 11.39 -17.69
CA LEU A 161 -12.85 11.05 -17.56
C LEU A 161 -13.66 11.87 -18.54
#